data_d36e3f554081b7f928e2040e5f73d9af
#
_entry.id   d36e3f554081b7f928e2040e5f73d9af
#
_cell.length_a   1.000
_cell.length_b   1.000
_cell.length_c   1.000
_cell.angle_alpha   90.00
_cell.angle_beta   90.00
_cell.angle_gamma   90.00
#
_symmetry.space_group_name_H-M   'P 1'
#
loop_
_entity.id
_entity.type
_entity.pdbx_description
1 polymer ?
#
loop_
_entity_poly.entity_id
_entity_poly.type
_entity_poly.pdbx_seq_one_letter_code
_entity_poly.pdbx_strand_id
1 'polypeptide(L)'
;MTQRFLRSASAVLLLSATLAATPACAAPRSRVYVRVGPPAPIVETRVVAPGPGYVWIPGYHRWSGSAYMWVPGRWDRPPRARAVWVPGRWVHSGRRGWYFADGHWR
;
A
#
# COMPACT_ATOMS: atom_id res chain seq x y z
N MET A 1 -7.85 15.03 78.97
CA MET A 1 -8.16 15.58 77.66
C MET A 1 -7.49 14.76 76.59
N THR A 2 -8.22 13.89 75.99
CA THR A 2 -7.75 13.02 74.92
C THR A 2 -8.03 13.69 73.59
N GLN A 3 -6.99 14.21 72.98
CA GLN A 3 -7.09 14.68 71.61
C GLN A 3 -7.08 13.47 70.63
N ARG A 4 -8.20 13.21 70.03
CA ARG A 4 -8.30 12.28 68.98
C ARG A 4 -7.82 12.92 67.67
N PHE A 5 -6.63 12.56 67.23
CA PHE A 5 -6.18 12.90 65.92
C PHE A 5 -6.89 12.03 64.88
N LEU A 6 -7.82 12.62 64.17
CA LEU A 6 -8.39 12.05 62.97
C LEU A 6 -7.33 12.07 61.87
N ARG A 7 -6.72 10.92 61.62
CA ARG A 7 -5.89 10.77 60.46
C ARG A 7 -6.80 10.53 59.28
N SER A 8 -6.98 11.57 58.49
CA SER A 8 -7.58 11.44 57.16
C SER A 8 -6.64 10.69 56.26
N ALA A 9 -6.93 9.46 56.01
CA ALA A 9 -6.24 8.70 54.98
C ALA A 9 -6.79 9.14 53.61
N SER A 10 -6.05 10.06 52.99
CA SER A 10 -6.34 10.37 51.58
C SER A 10 -5.92 9.18 50.72
N ALA A 11 -6.90 8.39 50.29
CA ALA A 11 -6.67 7.37 49.29
C ALA A 11 -6.42 8.07 47.97
N VAL A 12 -5.17 8.12 47.58
CA VAL A 12 -4.81 8.54 46.22
C VAL A 12 -5.17 7.41 45.30
N LEU A 13 -6.28 7.57 44.61
CA LEU A 13 -6.66 6.65 43.53
C LEU A 13 -5.76 6.94 42.34
N LEU A 14 -4.70 6.20 42.18
CA LEU A 14 -3.88 6.21 40.97
C LEU A 14 -4.68 5.51 39.86
N LEU A 15 -5.36 6.31 39.07
CA LEU A 15 -5.98 5.86 37.85
C LEU A 15 -4.86 5.61 36.81
N SER A 16 -4.30 4.42 36.80
CA SER A 16 -3.40 4.02 35.72
C SER A 16 -4.25 3.78 34.47
N ALA A 17 -4.32 4.82 33.66
CA ALA A 17 -4.84 4.67 32.32
C ALA A 17 -3.85 3.81 31.52
N THR A 18 -4.08 2.53 31.50
CA THR A 18 -3.40 1.66 30.54
C THR A 18 -3.90 2.04 29.15
N LEU A 19 -3.10 2.84 28.46
CA LEU A 19 -3.31 3.07 27.06
C LEU A 19 -3.06 1.73 26.35
N ALA A 20 -4.13 0.97 26.13
CA ALA A 20 -4.04 -0.19 25.25
C ALA A 20 -3.74 0.34 23.85
N ALA A 21 -2.47 0.30 23.47
CA ALA A 21 -2.11 0.47 22.08
C ALA A 21 -2.77 -0.67 21.31
N THR A 22 -3.92 -0.39 20.72
CA THR A 22 -4.49 -1.29 19.73
C THR A 22 -3.46 -1.41 18.61
N PRO A 23 -2.95 -2.62 18.32
CA PRO A 23 -2.12 -2.77 17.14
C PRO A 23 -2.96 -2.24 15.98
N ALA A 24 -2.43 -1.23 15.30
CA ALA A 24 -3.01 -0.80 14.05
C ALA A 24 -2.94 -2.01 13.12
N CYS A 25 -4.00 -2.82 13.10
CA CYS A 25 -4.21 -3.72 11.99
C CYS A 25 -4.19 -2.84 10.76
N ALA A 26 -3.14 -2.97 9.94
CA ALA A 26 -3.15 -2.37 8.62
C ALA A 26 -4.48 -2.78 8.00
N ALA A 27 -5.40 -1.82 7.88
CA ALA A 27 -6.66 -2.08 7.21
C ALA A 27 -6.33 -2.71 5.86
N PRO A 28 -6.94 -3.86 5.49
CA PRO A 28 -6.69 -4.44 4.19
C PRO A 28 -6.91 -3.32 3.17
N ARG A 29 -5.89 -3.07 2.34
CA ARG A 29 -6.00 -2.05 1.29
C ARG A 29 -7.24 -2.36 0.50
N SER A 30 -8.26 -1.53 0.64
CA SER A 30 -9.50 -1.68 -0.11
C SER A 30 -9.15 -1.60 -1.59
N ARG A 31 -9.46 -2.67 -2.32
CA ARG A 31 -9.27 -2.69 -3.76
C ARG A 31 -10.26 -1.75 -4.42
N VAL A 32 -9.77 -0.99 -5.38
CA VAL A 32 -10.63 -0.21 -6.27
C VAL A 32 -11.07 -1.09 -7.42
N TYR A 33 -12.37 -1.24 -7.59
CA TYR A 33 -12.94 -2.02 -8.68
C TYR A 33 -13.49 -1.09 -9.76
N VAL A 34 -13.17 -1.42 -11.01
CA VAL A 34 -13.61 -0.68 -12.19
C VAL A 34 -14.50 -1.58 -13.03
N ARG A 35 -15.66 -1.12 -13.38
CA ARG A 35 -16.62 -1.92 -14.15
C ARG A 35 -16.26 -2.05 -15.62
N VAL A 36 -15.61 -1.05 -16.17
CA VAL A 36 -15.16 -1.03 -17.56
C VAL A 36 -13.79 -1.65 -17.66
N GLY A 37 -13.61 -2.62 -18.55
CA GLY A 37 -12.32 -3.28 -18.75
C GLY A 37 -11.23 -2.30 -19.21
N PRO A 38 -9.96 -2.57 -18.88
CA PRO A 38 -8.85 -1.72 -19.31
C PRO A 38 -8.63 -1.81 -20.82
N PRO A 39 -8.16 -0.73 -21.45
CA PRO A 39 -7.72 -0.78 -22.84
C PRO A 39 -6.53 -1.74 -23.02
N ALA A 40 -6.27 -2.15 -24.24
CA ALA A 40 -5.08 -2.92 -24.56
C ALA A 40 -3.82 -2.12 -24.19
N PRO A 41 -2.76 -2.79 -23.72
CA PRO A 41 -1.50 -2.12 -23.42
C PRO A 41 -0.95 -1.42 -24.65
N ILE A 42 -0.39 -0.23 -24.44
CA ILE A 42 0.27 0.53 -25.50
C ILE A 42 1.64 -0.11 -25.75
N VAL A 43 1.93 -0.38 -27.02
CA VAL A 43 3.26 -0.86 -27.42
C VAL A 43 4.20 0.35 -27.45
N GLU A 44 5.17 0.35 -26.53
CA GLU A 44 6.16 1.42 -26.46
C GLU A 44 7.50 0.98 -27.03
N THR A 45 8.18 1.92 -27.69
CA THR A 45 9.57 1.75 -28.04
C THR A 45 10.43 1.96 -26.80
N ARG A 46 11.20 0.95 -26.41
CA ARG A 46 12.11 1.08 -25.27
C ARG A 46 13.24 2.04 -25.61
N VAL A 47 13.41 3.02 -24.74
CA VAL A 47 14.60 3.86 -24.78
C VAL A 47 15.81 3.03 -24.37
N VAL A 48 16.99 3.39 -24.83
CA VAL A 48 18.22 2.69 -24.44
C VAL A 48 18.39 2.77 -22.91
N ALA A 49 18.77 1.65 -22.30
CA ALA A 49 19.06 1.62 -20.86
C ALA A 49 20.13 2.64 -20.49
N PRO A 50 19.94 3.38 -19.37
CA PRO A 50 20.92 4.39 -18.95
C PRO A 50 22.26 3.81 -18.50
N GLY A 51 22.33 2.50 -18.26
CA GLY A 51 23.56 1.82 -17.88
C GLY A 51 23.33 0.34 -17.60
N PRO A 52 24.37 -0.41 -17.21
CA PRO A 52 24.23 -1.82 -16.87
C PRO A 52 23.43 -2.00 -15.57
N GLY A 53 22.76 -3.13 -15.45
CA GLY A 53 22.00 -3.48 -14.25
C GLY A 53 20.62 -2.84 -14.13
N TYR A 54 20.16 -2.12 -15.13
CA TYR A 54 18.80 -1.60 -15.19
C TYR A 54 17.83 -2.65 -15.70
N VAL A 55 16.62 -2.67 -15.16
CA VAL A 55 15.53 -3.56 -15.56
C VAL A 55 14.42 -2.70 -16.14
N TRP A 56 13.86 -3.14 -17.28
CA TRP A 56 12.72 -2.48 -17.89
C TRP A 56 11.45 -2.80 -17.12
N ILE A 57 10.76 -1.75 -16.66
CA ILE A 57 9.45 -1.85 -16.06
C ILE A 57 8.43 -1.42 -17.10
N PRO A 58 7.60 -2.35 -17.61
CA PRO A 58 6.60 -2.02 -18.63
C PRO A 58 5.60 -0.98 -18.15
N GLY A 59 5.13 -0.15 -19.07
CA GLY A 59 4.02 0.74 -18.80
C GLY A 59 2.72 -0.02 -18.57
N TYR A 60 1.75 0.66 -18.00
CA TYR A 60 0.43 0.10 -17.71
C TYR A 60 -0.64 1.19 -17.68
N HIS A 61 -1.89 0.78 -17.78
CA HIS A 61 -3.01 1.68 -17.56
C HIS A 61 -3.35 1.74 -16.08
N ARG A 62 -3.45 2.95 -15.52
CA ARG A 62 -3.95 3.19 -14.18
C ARG A 62 -5.35 3.79 -14.25
N TRP A 63 -6.15 3.57 -13.24
CA TRP A 63 -7.45 4.19 -13.09
C TRP A 63 -7.33 5.49 -12.29
N SER A 64 -7.78 6.61 -12.88
CA SER A 64 -7.72 7.93 -12.22
C SER A 64 -8.91 8.22 -11.31
N GLY A 65 -9.90 7.33 -11.26
CA GLY A 65 -11.20 7.55 -10.64
C GLY A 65 -12.31 7.81 -11.66
N SER A 66 -11.98 8.21 -12.87
CA SER A 66 -12.92 8.48 -13.96
C SER A 66 -12.51 7.93 -15.31
N ALA A 67 -11.22 7.70 -15.54
CA ALA A 67 -10.71 7.22 -16.82
C ALA A 67 -9.43 6.42 -16.63
N TYR A 68 -9.11 5.56 -17.61
CA TYR A 68 -7.83 4.91 -17.71
C TYR A 68 -6.78 5.90 -18.25
N MET A 69 -5.63 5.93 -17.60
CA MET A 69 -4.49 6.76 -17.98
C MET A 69 -3.25 5.90 -18.15
N TRP A 70 -2.51 6.11 -19.23
CA TRP A 70 -1.30 5.39 -19.49
C TRP A 70 -0.15 5.89 -18.62
N VAL A 71 0.50 4.98 -17.93
CA VAL A 71 1.76 5.22 -17.21
C VAL A 71 2.89 4.65 -18.05
N PRO A 72 3.82 5.48 -18.54
CA PRO A 72 4.91 5.01 -19.38
C PRO A 72 5.81 4.01 -18.69
N GLY A 73 6.37 3.09 -19.46
CA GLY A 73 7.44 2.21 -18.98
C GLY A 73 8.70 3.02 -18.63
N ARG A 74 9.54 2.44 -17.80
CA ARG A 74 10.77 3.06 -17.34
C ARG A 74 11.85 2.04 -17.04
N TRP A 75 13.09 2.50 -17.01
CA TRP A 75 14.19 1.72 -16.49
C TRP A 75 14.34 1.98 -14.99
N ASP A 76 14.58 0.92 -14.23
CA ASP A 76 14.79 1.02 -12.79
C ASP A 76 15.85 0.02 -12.32
N ARG A 77 16.47 0.30 -11.21
CA ARG A 77 17.44 -0.60 -10.61
C ARG A 77 16.75 -1.56 -9.66
N PRO A 78 17.07 -2.87 -9.72
CA PRO A 78 16.58 -3.80 -8.73
C PRO A 78 17.03 -3.39 -7.32
N PRO A 79 16.20 -3.58 -6.30
CA PRO A 79 16.55 -3.20 -4.92
C PRO A 79 17.61 -4.14 -4.31
N ARG A 80 17.83 -5.29 -4.94
CA ARG A 80 18.85 -6.27 -4.53
C ARG A 80 19.31 -7.08 -5.73
N ALA A 81 20.45 -7.76 -5.57
CA ALA A 81 20.94 -8.67 -6.61
C ALA A 81 19.92 -9.76 -6.93
N ARG A 82 19.79 -10.06 -8.22
CA ARG A 82 18.88 -11.10 -8.76
C ARG A 82 17.39 -10.85 -8.53
N ALA A 83 17.00 -9.65 -8.12
CA ALA A 83 15.58 -9.32 -8.05
C ALA A 83 14.98 -9.29 -9.46
N VAL A 84 13.77 -9.83 -9.58
CA VAL A 84 13.02 -9.88 -10.82
C VAL A 84 11.76 -9.04 -10.67
N TRP A 85 11.48 -8.21 -11.67
CA TRP A 85 10.25 -7.44 -11.70
C TRP A 85 9.07 -8.29 -12.14
N VAL A 86 8.02 -8.33 -11.32
CA VAL A 86 6.74 -8.92 -11.67
C VAL A 86 5.82 -7.79 -12.10
N PRO A 87 5.43 -7.71 -13.38
CA PRO A 87 4.57 -6.63 -13.85
C PRO A 87 3.21 -6.62 -13.17
N GLY A 88 2.70 -5.43 -12.90
CA GLY A 88 1.31 -5.27 -12.51
C GLY A 88 0.37 -5.66 -13.64
N ARG A 89 -0.84 -6.04 -13.28
CA ARG A 89 -1.85 -6.46 -14.26
C ARG A 89 -3.25 -6.14 -13.77
N TRP A 90 -4.15 -5.96 -14.70
CA TRP A 90 -5.58 -5.90 -14.43
C TRP A 90 -6.15 -7.31 -14.35
N VAL A 91 -6.97 -7.54 -13.32
CA VAL A 91 -7.61 -8.84 -13.05
C VAL A 91 -9.11 -8.63 -13.02
N HIS A 92 -9.84 -9.48 -13.74
CA HIS A 92 -11.28 -9.50 -13.70
C HIS A 92 -11.78 -10.32 -12.51
N SER A 93 -12.60 -9.70 -11.66
CA SER A 93 -13.15 -10.33 -10.46
C SER A 93 -14.68 -10.46 -10.57
N GLY A 94 -15.16 -11.36 -11.39
CA GLY A 94 -16.58 -11.70 -11.50
C GLY A 94 -17.52 -10.50 -11.47
N ARG A 95 -18.39 -10.44 -10.46
CA ARG A 95 -19.39 -9.37 -10.32
C ARG A 95 -18.84 -8.00 -9.94
N ARG A 96 -17.62 -7.94 -9.38
CA ARG A 96 -17.05 -6.69 -8.88
C ARG A 96 -16.40 -5.85 -9.96
N GLY A 97 -16.02 -6.48 -11.05
CA GLY A 97 -15.35 -5.81 -12.16
C GLY A 97 -13.84 -6.04 -12.15
N TRP A 98 -13.09 -5.05 -12.57
CA TRP A 98 -11.65 -5.13 -12.74
C TRP A 98 -10.91 -4.46 -11.59
N TYR A 99 -9.81 -5.08 -11.14
CA TYR A 99 -8.89 -4.45 -10.21
C TYR A 99 -7.45 -4.61 -10.68
N PHE A 100 -6.61 -3.69 -10.27
CA PHE A 100 -5.19 -3.73 -10.63
C PHE A 100 -4.38 -4.43 -9.53
N ALA A 101 -3.67 -5.47 -9.91
CA ALA A 101 -2.69 -6.12 -9.06
C ALA A 101 -1.34 -5.45 -9.28
N ASP A 102 -0.82 -4.78 -8.25
CA ASP A 102 0.40 -3.99 -8.35
C ASP A 102 1.61 -4.82 -8.75
N GLY A 103 2.47 -4.24 -9.59
CA GLY A 103 3.78 -4.79 -9.88
C GLY A 103 4.68 -4.75 -8.65
N HIS A 104 5.61 -5.67 -8.56
CA HIS A 104 6.54 -5.75 -7.44
C HIS A 104 7.83 -6.46 -7.81
N TRP A 105 8.83 -6.28 -6.99
CA TRP A 105 10.08 -7.04 -7.09
C TRP A 105 9.96 -8.35 -6.33
N ARG A 106 10.45 -9.41 -6.96
CA ARG A 106 10.50 -10.75 -6.39
C ARG A 106 11.93 -11.19 -6.16
#